data_9f5e0f886e2b056e6b2c33607c2cb33c
#
_entry.id   9f5e0f886e2b056e6b2c33607c2cb33c
#
_cell.length_a   1.000
_cell.length_b   1.000
_cell.length_c   1.000
_cell.angle_alpha   90.00
_cell.angle_beta   90.00
_cell.angle_gamma   90.00
#
_symmetry.space_group_name_H-M   'P 1'
#
loop_
_entity.id
_entity.type
_entity.pdbx_description
1 polymer ?
#
loop_
_entity_poly.entity_id
_entity_poly.type
_entity_poly.pdbx_seq_one_letter_code
_entity_poly.pdbx_strand_id
1 'polypeptide(L)'
;HDALPISDNNSILLQAEASTWQEAVKLGVDLLVKADVVEPRYYQAILDGVEQFGPYFVIAPGLAMPHGRPEEGVKKTGFALVTLKTPLVFNHEDNDPVDILITMAAVDANTHQEVGIMQIVNLFDDEANFDRLRACRTAQDVLDLIDNATAAAV
;
A
#
# COMPACT_ATOMS: atom_id res chain seq x y z
N HIS A 1 -15.16 -17.27 3.88
CA HIS A 1 -14.03 -17.48 2.98
C HIS A 1 -12.84 -16.64 3.41
N ASP A 2 -11.74 -16.86 2.79
CA ASP A 2 -10.52 -16.18 3.14
C ASP A 2 -10.66 -14.67 2.97
N ALA A 3 -10.18 -13.96 3.96
CA ALA A 3 -10.15 -12.52 3.89
C ALA A 3 -9.20 -12.07 2.77
N LEU A 4 -9.59 -11.05 2.05
CA LEU A 4 -8.70 -10.39 1.12
C LEU A 4 -7.67 -9.60 1.92
N PRO A 5 -6.44 -9.45 1.42
CA PRO A 5 -5.41 -8.68 2.12
C PRO A 5 -5.81 -7.23 2.42
N ILE A 6 -6.64 -6.63 1.57
CA ILE A 6 -7.24 -5.31 1.82
C ILE A 6 -8.73 -5.58 1.98
N SER A 7 -9.20 -5.81 3.20
CA SER A 7 -10.52 -6.37 3.40
C SER A 7 -11.42 -5.61 4.38
N ASP A 8 -10.92 -4.63 5.10
CA ASP A 8 -11.73 -3.95 6.10
C ASP A 8 -11.29 -2.51 6.34
N ASN A 9 -12.06 -1.81 7.18
CA ASN A 9 -11.82 -0.42 7.52
C ASN A 9 -10.49 -0.19 8.23
N ASN A 10 -9.91 -1.21 8.84
CA ASN A 10 -8.68 -1.08 9.60
C ASN A 10 -7.44 -1.03 8.71
N SER A 11 -7.56 -1.42 7.44
CA SER A 11 -6.44 -1.39 6.50
C SER A 11 -6.56 -0.31 5.43
N ILE A 12 -7.52 0.61 5.56
CA ILE A 12 -7.76 1.66 4.56
C ILE A 12 -7.84 3.01 5.24
N LEU A 13 -7.03 3.96 4.78
CA LEU A 13 -7.04 5.34 5.25
C LEU A 13 -7.04 6.27 4.03
N LEU A 14 -8.11 7.05 3.86
CA LEU A 14 -8.33 7.85 2.67
C LEU A 14 -8.18 9.34 2.95
N GLN A 15 -7.65 10.06 1.96
CA GLN A 15 -7.49 11.52 2.00
C GLN A 15 -6.72 11.97 3.24
N ALA A 16 -5.67 11.22 3.57
CA ALA A 16 -4.82 11.52 4.71
C ALA A 16 -3.90 12.70 4.41
N GLU A 17 -3.42 13.34 5.45
CA GLU A 17 -2.48 14.43 5.34
C GLU A 17 -1.15 14.00 5.95
N ALA A 18 -0.07 14.28 5.24
CA ALA A 18 1.29 14.05 5.70
C ALA A 18 2.17 15.13 5.10
N SER A 19 3.20 15.53 5.82
CA SER A 19 4.11 16.58 5.38
C SER A 19 5.32 16.05 4.65
N THR A 20 5.68 14.79 4.89
CA THR A 20 6.86 14.16 4.30
C THR A 20 6.52 12.73 3.87
N TRP A 21 7.36 12.19 2.99
CA TRP A 21 7.16 10.80 2.55
C TRP A 21 7.31 9.82 3.73
N GLN A 22 8.19 10.14 4.70
CA GLN A 22 8.36 9.30 5.89
C GLN A 22 7.07 9.23 6.69
N GLU A 23 6.42 10.37 6.90
CA GLU A 23 5.12 10.40 7.59
C GLU A 23 4.06 9.61 6.84
N ALA A 24 4.05 9.72 5.51
CA ALA A 24 3.09 8.98 4.69
C ALA A 24 3.31 7.47 4.81
N VAL A 25 4.55 7.00 4.77
CA VAL A 25 4.88 5.59 4.96
C VAL A 25 4.44 5.13 6.35
N LYS A 26 4.65 5.96 7.36
CA LYS A 26 4.28 5.62 8.73
C LYS A 26 2.78 5.38 8.88
N LEU A 27 1.95 6.14 8.17
CA LEU A 27 0.49 5.95 8.22
C LEU A 27 0.10 4.52 7.86
N GLY A 28 0.65 3.99 6.78
CA GLY A 28 0.37 2.63 6.35
C GLY A 28 0.93 1.58 7.31
N VAL A 29 2.17 1.78 7.77
CA VAL A 29 2.77 0.85 8.74
C VAL A 29 1.97 0.82 10.05
N ASP A 30 1.52 1.99 10.52
CA ASP A 30 0.72 2.06 11.75
C ASP A 30 -0.59 1.28 11.62
N LEU A 31 -1.23 1.30 10.45
CA LEU A 31 -2.41 0.48 10.20
C LEU A 31 -2.08 -1.01 10.34
N LEU A 32 -0.94 -1.43 9.80
CA LEU A 32 -0.51 -2.83 9.90
C LEU A 32 -0.11 -3.21 11.32
N VAL A 33 0.51 -2.31 12.08
CA VAL A 33 0.82 -2.55 13.50
C VAL A 33 -0.47 -2.72 14.29
N LYS A 34 -1.45 -1.85 14.07
CA LYS A 34 -2.74 -1.92 14.74
C LYS A 34 -3.50 -3.20 14.43
N ALA A 35 -3.35 -3.71 13.21
CA ALA A 35 -3.97 -4.97 12.77
C ALA A 35 -3.16 -6.21 13.17
N ASP A 36 -2.06 -6.02 13.89
CA ASP A 36 -1.16 -7.09 14.33
C ASP A 36 -0.51 -7.86 13.17
N VAL A 37 -0.30 -7.15 12.08
CA VAL A 37 0.34 -7.70 10.88
C VAL A 37 1.85 -7.58 10.97
N VAL A 38 2.36 -6.46 11.50
CA VAL A 38 3.79 -6.22 11.66
C VAL A 38 4.10 -5.66 13.05
N GLU A 39 5.37 -5.78 13.44
CA GLU A 39 5.90 -5.11 14.63
C GLU A 39 6.24 -3.64 14.28
N PRO A 40 6.27 -2.74 15.28
CA PRO A 40 6.62 -1.33 15.03
C PRO A 40 7.97 -1.13 14.33
N ARG A 41 8.94 -2.01 14.53
CA ARG A 41 10.26 -1.91 13.91
C ARG A 41 10.24 -2.05 12.39
N TYR A 42 9.14 -2.52 11.83
CA TYR A 42 8.98 -2.63 10.38
C TYR A 42 9.11 -1.27 9.69
N TYR A 43 8.63 -0.22 10.34
CA TYR A 43 8.77 1.14 9.81
C TYR A 43 10.25 1.53 9.64
N GLN A 44 11.06 1.35 10.68
CA GLN A 44 12.47 1.71 10.59
C GLN A 44 13.21 0.87 9.54
N ALA A 45 12.83 -0.38 9.39
CA ALA A 45 13.41 -1.24 8.36
C ALA A 45 13.14 -0.69 6.95
N ILE A 46 11.94 -0.17 6.70
CA ILE A 46 11.61 0.45 5.41
C ILE A 46 12.47 1.71 5.20
N LEU A 47 12.60 2.56 6.22
CA LEU A 47 13.43 3.76 6.11
C LEU A 47 14.89 3.42 5.83
N ASP A 48 15.42 2.41 6.52
CA ASP A 48 16.79 1.95 6.30
C ASP A 48 17.01 1.45 4.87
N GLY A 49 15.99 0.77 4.32
CA GLY A 49 16.03 0.31 2.93
C GLY A 49 16.10 1.47 1.94
N VAL A 50 15.35 2.53 2.19
CA VAL A 50 15.39 3.72 1.32
C VAL A 50 16.75 4.39 1.42
N GLU A 51 17.34 4.48 2.61
CA GLU A 51 18.67 5.06 2.78
C GLU A 51 19.71 4.29 2.00
N GLN A 52 19.59 2.97 1.95
CA GLN A 52 20.54 2.10 1.28
C GLN A 52 20.31 2.01 -0.24
N PHE A 53 19.08 1.93 -0.68
CA PHE A 53 18.72 1.63 -2.07
C PHE A 53 17.98 2.74 -2.80
N GLY A 54 17.67 3.85 -2.14
CA GLY A 54 16.81 4.89 -2.69
C GLY A 54 15.33 4.51 -2.60
N PRO A 55 14.44 5.26 -3.25
CA PRO A 55 12.98 5.05 -3.15
C PRO A 55 12.52 3.84 -3.98
N TYR A 56 13.01 2.67 -3.63
CA TYR A 56 12.81 1.41 -4.37
C TYR A 56 11.35 1.00 -4.51
N PHE A 57 10.50 1.46 -3.61
CA PHE A 57 9.09 1.05 -3.59
C PHE A 57 8.15 1.99 -4.37
N VAL A 58 8.66 3.03 -4.97
CA VAL A 58 7.86 3.88 -5.88
C VAL A 58 7.87 3.20 -7.24
N ILE A 59 6.76 2.60 -7.63
CA ILE A 59 6.73 1.62 -8.73
C ILE A 59 6.02 2.10 -9.99
N ALA A 60 5.23 3.17 -9.89
CA ALA A 60 4.50 3.74 -11.02
C ALA A 60 4.18 5.19 -10.70
N PRO A 61 3.81 6.01 -11.70
CA PRO A 61 3.46 7.40 -11.44
C PRO A 61 2.36 7.51 -10.38
N GLY A 62 2.69 8.18 -9.28
CA GLY A 62 1.76 8.42 -8.18
C GLY A 62 1.58 7.25 -7.21
N LEU A 63 2.24 6.11 -7.43
CA LEU A 63 2.00 4.89 -6.65
C LEU A 63 3.27 4.37 -5.98
N ALA A 64 3.19 4.17 -4.67
CA ALA A 64 4.25 3.53 -3.90
C ALA A 64 3.72 2.27 -3.20
N MET A 65 4.58 1.26 -3.09
CA MET A 65 4.28 0.03 -2.34
C MET A 65 5.36 -0.20 -1.28
N PRO A 66 5.31 0.55 -0.17
CA PRO A 66 6.30 0.38 0.89
C PRO A 66 6.28 -1.06 1.43
N HIS A 67 7.46 -1.66 1.56
CA HIS A 67 7.59 -3.02 2.10
C HIS A 67 9.01 -3.25 2.59
N GLY A 68 9.12 -4.13 3.56
CA GLY A 68 10.38 -4.65 4.05
C GLY A 68 10.45 -6.15 3.87
N ARG A 69 11.42 -6.78 4.50
CA ARG A 69 11.59 -8.24 4.44
C ARG A 69 10.83 -8.93 5.57
N PRO A 70 10.47 -10.21 5.40
CA PRO A 70 9.72 -10.94 6.44
C PRO A 70 10.41 -10.91 7.81
N GLU A 71 11.72 -11.04 7.85
CA GLU A 71 12.49 -11.05 9.11
C GLU A 71 12.53 -9.70 9.82
N GLU A 72 12.03 -8.65 9.19
CA GLU A 72 12.06 -7.30 9.75
C GLU A 72 10.81 -6.97 10.56
N GLY A 73 10.10 -7.98 11.02
CA GLY A 73 8.99 -7.79 11.94
C GLY A 73 7.63 -8.18 11.40
N VAL A 74 7.57 -8.97 10.34
CA VAL A 74 6.29 -9.43 9.79
C VAL A 74 5.75 -10.59 10.64
N LYS A 75 4.50 -10.46 11.07
CA LYS A 75 3.80 -11.49 11.87
C LYS A 75 2.84 -12.29 11.01
N LYS A 76 2.20 -11.64 10.04
CA LYS A 76 1.31 -12.30 9.08
C LYS A 76 1.23 -11.46 7.82
N THR A 77 0.73 -12.05 6.75
CA THR A 77 0.58 -11.32 5.48
C THR A 77 -0.58 -10.34 5.56
N GLY A 78 -0.36 -9.12 5.09
CA GLY A 78 -1.38 -8.11 5.08
C GLY A 78 -1.00 -6.90 4.24
N PHE A 79 -2.00 -6.08 3.94
CA PHE A 79 -1.84 -4.88 3.13
C PHE A 79 -2.58 -3.73 3.79
N ALA A 80 -2.07 -2.51 3.60
CA ALA A 80 -2.75 -1.30 4.01
C ALA A 80 -2.76 -0.32 2.85
N LEU A 81 -3.89 0.31 2.60
CA LEU A 81 -4.04 1.32 1.56
C LEU A 81 -4.15 2.70 2.20
N VAL A 82 -3.32 3.62 1.75
CA VAL A 82 -3.40 5.02 2.14
C VAL A 82 -3.49 5.88 0.88
N THR A 83 -4.47 6.76 0.81
CA THR A 83 -4.45 7.83 -0.19
C THR A 83 -4.18 9.14 0.50
N LEU A 84 -3.46 10.03 -0.17
CA LEU A 84 -3.09 11.34 0.37
C LEU A 84 -3.92 12.43 -0.28
N LYS A 85 -4.34 13.38 0.54
CA LYS A 85 -5.04 14.56 0.04
C LYS A 85 -4.14 15.40 -0.87
N THR A 86 -2.87 15.51 -0.51
CA THR A 86 -1.87 16.23 -1.28
C THR A 86 -0.73 15.28 -1.63
N PRO A 87 -0.39 15.12 -2.91
CA PRO A 87 0.74 14.26 -3.29
C PRO A 87 2.05 14.75 -2.71
N LEU A 88 2.96 13.82 -2.45
CA LEU A 88 4.26 14.11 -1.85
C LEU A 88 5.41 13.65 -2.73
N VAL A 89 6.53 14.37 -2.63
CA VAL A 89 7.76 14.00 -3.32
C VAL A 89 8.45 12.90 -2.53
N PHE A 90 8.75 11.80 -3.21
CA PHE A 90 9.47 10.65 -2.65
C PHE A 90 10.91 10.58 -3.18
N ASN A 91 11.36 11.62 -3.88
CA ASN A 91 12.68 11.68 -4.50
C ASN A 91 12.88 10.61 -5.59
N HIS A 92 11.79 10.23 -6.25
CA HIS A 92 11.85 9.31 -7.37
C HIS A 92 11.85 10.13 -8.67
N GLU A 93 12.83 9.86 -9.52
CA GLU A 93 13.08 10.66 -10.72
C GLU A 93 11.89 10.71 -11.68
N ASP A 94 11.22 9.58 -11.87
CA ASP A 94 10.21 9.45 -12.92
C ASP A 94 8.77 9.44 -12.42
N ASN A 95 8.54 9.07 -11.17
CA ASN A 95 7.19 8.73 -10.69
C ASN A 95 6.62 9.68 -9.64
N ASP A 96 7.37 10.69 -9.23
CA ASP A 96 6.88 11.69 -8.29
C ASP A 96 5.87 12.63 -8.96
N PRO A 97 4.93 13.22 -8.22
CA PRO A 97 4.66 12.99 -6.80
C PRO A 97 3.75 11.77 -6.57
N VAL A 98 3.73 11.29 -5.33
CA VAL A 98 2.98 10.09 -4.94
C VAL A 98 1.82 10.46 -4.01
N ASP A 99 0.64 9.90 -4.30
CA ASP A 99 -0.55 10.09 -3.45
C ASP A 99 -1.28 8.79 -3.13
N ILE A 100 -0.78 7.66 -3.63
CA ILE A 100 -1.35 6.34 -3.33
C ILE A 100 -0.23 5.46 -2.79
N LEU A 101 -0.43 4.93 -1.57
CA LEU A 101 0.52 4.01 -0.96
C LEU A 101 -0.19 2.71 -0.60
N ILE A 102 0.37 1.59 -1.04
CA ILE A 102 -0.10 0.27 -0.63
C ILE A 102 1.04 -0.37 0.12
N THR A 103 0.97 -0.32 1.44
CA THR A 103 1.98 -0.91 2.32
C THR A 103 1.76 -2.41 2.41
N MET A 104 2.80 -3.16 2.20
CA MET A 104 2.72 -4.61 2.07
C MET A 104 3.59 -5.29 3.11
N ALA A 105 3.07 -6.37 3.71
CA ALA A 105 3.84 -7.26 4.54
C ALA A 105 3.49 -8.69 4.15
N ALA A 106 4.51 -9.54 4.03
CA ALA A 106 4.31 -10.94 3.67
C ALA A 106 5.21 -11.81 4.54
N VAL A 107 4.67 -12.96 5.01
CA VAL A 107 5.44 -13.88 5.83
C VAL A 107 6.51 -14.60 5.03
N ASP A 108 6.31 -14.72 3.72
CA ASP A 108 7.30 -15.27 2.79
C ASP A 108 7.03 -14.76 1.38
N ALA A 109 7.99 -14.98 0.48
CA ALA A 109 7.89 -14.49 -0.88
C ALA A 109 6.74 -15.14 -1.68
N ASN A 110 6.40 -16.37 -1.37
CA ASN A 110 5.33 -17.07 -2.10
C ASN A 110 3.96 -16.55 -1.73
N THR A 111 3.74 -16.28 -0.44
CA THR A 111 2.43 -15.86 0.06
C THR A 111 1.96 -14.55 -0.56
N HIS A 112 2.85 -13.55 -0.66
CA HIS A 112 2.40 -12.26 -1.15
C HIS A 112 2.16 -12.24 -2.67
N GLN A 113 2.64 -13.24 -3.40
CA GLN A 113 2.42 -13.30 -4.83
C GLN A 113 1.05 -13.87 -5.24
N GLU A 114 0.31 -14.42 -4.30
CA GLU A 114 -0.94 -15.08 -4.64
C GLU A 114 -2.12 -14.13 -4.73
N VAL A 115 -2.73 -13.81 -3.60
CA VAL A 115 -3.99 -13.07 -3.62
C VAL A 115 -3.79 -11.56 -3.65
N GLY A 116 -2.92 -11.05 -2.79
CA GLY A 116 -2.75 -9.62 -2.63
C GLY A 116 -2.17 -8.94 -3.87
N ILE A 117 -1.13 -9.52 -4.43
CA ILE A 117 -0.50 -8.96 -5.63
C ILE A 117 -1.49 -8.99 -6.80
N MET A 118 -2.28 -10.05 -6.95
CA MET A 118 -3.24 -10.11 -8.04
C MET A 118 -4.33 -9.05 -7.89
N GLN A 119 -4.77 -8.74 -6.68
CA GLN A 119 -5.71 -7.65 -6.46
C GLN A 119 -5.11 -6.30 -6.89
N ILE A 120 -3.85 -6.08 -6.56
CA ILE A 120 -3.16 -4.84 -6.91
C ILE A 120 -2.96 -4.75 -8.42
N VAL A 121 -2.50 -5.81 -9.04
CA VAL A 121 -2.31 -5.86 -10.51
C VAL A 121 -3.63 -5.59 -11.21
N ASN A 122 -4.70 -6.25 -10.82
CA ASN A 122 -6.01 -6.07 -11.44
C ASN A 122 -6.51 -4.64 -11.29
N LEU A 123 -6.30 -4.05 -10.12
CA LEU A 123 -6.74 -2.68 -9.84
C LEU A 123 -6.02 -1.67 -10.73
N PHE A 124 -4.70 -1.80 -10.86
CA PHE A 124 -3.88 -0.81 -11.56
C PHE A 124 -3.60 -1.14 -13.02
N ASP A 125 -4.11 -2.26 -13.52
CA ASP A 125 -4.03 -2.61 -14.93
C ASP A 125 -4.83 -1.62 -15.80
N ASP A 126 -5.88 -1.04 -15.27
CA ASP A 126 -6.64 0.03 -15.91
C ASP A 126 -6.21 1.37 -15.28
N GLU A 127 -5.57 2.23 -16.06
CA GLU A 127 -5.08 3.53 -15.58
C GLU A 127 -6.19 4.39 -14.98
N ALA A 128 -7.42 4.26 -15.45
CA ALA A 128 -8.54 5.03 -14.91
C ALA A 128 -8.81 4.70 -13.45
N ASN A 129 -8.37 3.55 -12.98
CA ASN A 129 -8.56 3.16 -11.57
C ASN A 129 -7.72 4.01 -10.62
N PHE A 130 -6.64 4.61 -11.07
CA PHE A 130 -5.88 5.56 -10.23
C PHE A 130 -6.80 6.72 -9.80
N ASP A 131 -7.49 7.33 -10.76
CA ASP A 131 -8.39 8.44 -10.45
C ASP A 131 -9.63 7.98 -9.68
N ARG A 132 -10.14 6.80 -9.99
CA ARG A 132 -11.27 6.23 -9.24
C ARG A 132 -10.89 6.00 -7.77
N LEU A 133 -9.68 5.51 -7.53
CA LEU A 133 -9.18 5.30 -6.17
C LEU A 133 -9.01 6.63 -5.44
N ARG A 134 -8.48 7.64 -6.12
CA ARG A 134 -8.33 8.99 -5.56
C ARG A 134 -9.68 9.59 -5.18
N ALA A 135 -10.73 9.24 -5.90
CA ALA A 135 -12.09 9.73 -5.66
C ALA A 135 -12.80 8.98 -4.53
N CYS A 136 -12.30 7.85 -4.09
CA CYS A 136 -12.91 7.09 -2.99
C CYS A 136 -12.89 7.89 -1.69
N ARG A 137 -13.99 7.84 -0.96
CA ARG A 137 -14.16 8.56 0.31
C ARG A 137 -14.45 7.63 1.47
N THR A 138 -14.83 6.38 1.21
CA THR A 138 -15.10 5.38 2.24
C THR A 138 -14.36 4.10 1.91
N ALA A 139 -14.13 3.28 2.94
CA ALA A 139 -13.52 1.97 2.73
C ALA A 139 -14.37 1.10 1.80
N GLN A 140 -15.70 1.23 1.88
CA GLN A 140 -16.59 0.48 1.00
C GLN A 140 -16.39 0.86 -0.47
N ASP A 141 -16.17 2.15 -0.75
CA ASP A 141 -15.86 2.61 -2.11
C ASP A 141 -14.64 1.88 -2.66
N VAL A 142 -13.61 1.72 -1.83
CA VAL A 142 -12.37 1.03 -2.23
C VAL A 142 -12.63 -0.45 -2.48
N LEU A 143 -13.35 -1.09 -1.57
CA LEU A 143 -13.66 -2.52 -1.70
C LEU A 143 -14.49 -2.78 -2.96
N ASP A 144 -15.45 -1.93 -3.26
CA ASP A 144 -16.26 -2.04 -4.48
C ASP A 144 -15.39 -1.88 -5.72
N LEU A 145 -14.45 -0.94 -5.70
CA LEU A 145 -13.54 -0.73 -6.81
C LEU A 145 -12.65 -1.97 -7.04
N ILE A 146 -12.12 -2.55 -5.98
CA ILE A 146 -11.31 -3.77 -6.06
C ILE A 146 -12.12 -4.93 -6.61
N ASP A 147 -13.36 -5.10 -6.14
CA ASP A 147 -14.23 -6.17 -6.61
C ASP A 147 -14.54 -6.01 -8.09
N ASN A 148 -14.83 -4.80 -8.55
CA ASN A 148 -15.09 -4.52 -9.95
C ASN A 148 -13.86 -4.77 -10.82
N ALA A 149 -12.68 -4.41 -10.37
CA ALA A 149 -11.45 -4.65 -11.09
C ALA A 149 -11.16 -6.15 -11.21
N THR A 150 -11.40 -6.90 -10.13
CA THR A 150 -11.21 -8.35 -10.11
C THR A 150 -12.20 -9.02 -11.06
N ALA A 151 -13.47 -8.61 -11.05
CA ALA A 151 -14.48 -9.16 -11.94
C ALA A 151 -14.15 -8.87 -13.41
N ALA A 152 -13.63 -7.69 -13.71
CA ALA A 152 -13.27 -7.31 -15.08
C ALA A 152 -12.08 -8.11 -15.61
N ALA A 153 -11.23 -8.64 -14.72
CA ALA A 153 -10.04 -9.39 -15.10
C ALA A 153 -10.34 -10.87 -15.43
N VAL A 154 -11.54 -11.34 -15.16
CA VAL A 154 -11.93 -12.76 -15.36
C VAL A 154 -12.44 -13.04 -16.76
#